data_0e2ce87b51df55ac819eee82b9c3adf4
#
_entry.id   0e2ce87b51df55ac819eee82b9c3adf4
#
_cell.length_a   1.000
_cell.length_b   1.000
_cell.length_c   1.000
_cell.angle_alpha   90.00
_cell.angle_beta   90.00
_cell.angle_gamma   90.00
#
_symmetry.space_group_name_H-M   'P 1'
#
loop_
_entity.id
_entity.type
_entity.pdbx_description
1 polymer ?
#
loop_
_entity_poly.entity_id
_entity_poly.type
_entity_poly.pdbx_seq_one_letter_code
_entity_poly.pdbx_strand_id
1 'polypeptide(L)'
;MNNKSTIIKNDKNLVFIMAGLMVGLLVAALDNSIIGTAMPRIISNLQGMEYYVWPFTSYMLSSTIAIILFGKLSDIYGRKNILILGIVIFVIGSIMCGFSTNMIELILFRGIQGIGGGILIALPFIVVGEIFSPRDRGKYMGILASVFGVSSVLGPILGGIITDTVGWRWIFFVNVPIGIIAIGMLMNSLPDLKLGGVKKVIDYSGIITFTLALSGFFLGLTLAQDLNAYPLVEIIGLFIFSAIMFVLFIWAEKKAVEPILPLYLFKNSTFTISSIENFLATALIFSGIIYVPLFAQGVLGMSATNSGLIMIPMLISLTISANIAGQIISRTGKYKKLAIAEFLITGAGVILLATMNADTSPYELLAYSTILGLGSGIMYTVFTISVQNAFSNREIGITTAAMQFFRNVGATVAIPIFGYIMNYSMSSSAAVNLSQKEILTLSIQNIFMATIILAFAGLIIAFFLKETSLNDDEQINEEIIGELSDKAK
;
A
#
# COMPACT_ATOMS: atom_id res chain seq x y z
N MET A 1 -28.17 6.36 23.16
CA MET A 1 -27.81 5.16 22.40
C MET A 1 -28.85 4.70 21.38
N ASN A 2 -30.01 5.34 21.25
CA ASN A 2 -31.14 4.80 20.46
C ASN A 2 -31.32 5.33 19.03
N ASN A 3 -30.41 6.16 18.49
CA ASN A 3 -30.61 6.74 17.13
C ASN A 3 -29.72 6.11 16.04
N LYS A 4 -28.72 5.29 16.38
CA LYS A 4 -27.83 4.67 15.40
C LYS A 4 -28.43 3.42 14.72
N SER A 5 -29.29 2.69 15.42
CA SER A 5 -29.93 1.46 14.91
C SER A 5 -31.12 1.71 13.97
N THR A 6 -31.66 2.93 13.95
CA THR A 6 -32.88 3.25 13.17
C THR A 6 -32.57 3.71 11.74
N ILE A 7 -31.33 4.21 11.48
CA ILE A 7 -30.94 4.76 10.15
C ILE A 7 -30.61 3.63 9.15
N ILE A 8 -30.24 2.44 9.63
CA ILE A 8 -29.80 1.31 8.78
C ILE A 8 -30.91 0.30 8.50
N LYS A 9 -32.15 0.59 8.92
CA LYS A 9 -33.30 -0.34 8.71
C LYS A 9 -33.78 -0.50 7.26
N ASN A 10 -33.18 0.22 6.31
CA ASN A 10 -33.51 0.07 4.90
C ASN A 10 -32.36 -0.62 4.17
N ASP A 11 -32.50 -1.91 3.85
CA ASP A 11 -31.50 -2.73 3.13
C ASP A 11 -31.01 -2.06 1.83
N LYS A 12 -31.88 -1.29 1.17
CA LYS A 12 -31.51 -0.55 -0.04
C LYS A 12 -30.45 0.52 0.23
N ASN A 13 -30.58 1.30 1.30
CA ASN A 13 -29.59 2.33 1.65
C ASN A 13 -28.23 1.74 1.98
N LEU A 14 -28.22 0.56 2.63
CA LEU A 14 -26.99 -0.14 2.97
C LEU A 14 -26.22 -0.61 1.72
N VAL A 15 -26.94 -1.14 0.73
CA VAL A 15 -26.37 -1.55 -0.56
C VAL A 15 -25.75 -0.35 -1.28
N PHE A 16 -26.43 0.82 -1.28
CA PHE A 16 -25.91 2.04 -1.91
C PHE A 16 -24.68 2.60 -1.17
N ILE A 17 -24.66 2.54 0.16
CA ILE A 17 -23.49 2.95 0.96
C ILE A 17 -22.30 2.05 0.60
N MET A 18 -22.47 0.73 0.67
CA MET A 18 -21.39 -0.20 0.35
C MET A 18 -20.91 -0.05 -1.09
N ALA A 19 -21.81 0.08 -2.04
CA ALA A 19 -21.47 0.29 -3.45
C ALA A 19 -20.68 1.60 -3.64
N GLY A 20 -21.10 2.70 -3.01
CA GLY A 20 -20.39 3.97 -3.07
C GLY A 20 -18.98 3.90 -2.45
N LEU A 21 -18.83 3.22 -1.31
CA LEU A 21 -17.53 2.97 -0.68
C LEU A 21 -16.64 2.09 -1.57
N MET A 22 -17.21 1.03 -2.14
CA MET A 22 -16.49 0.13 -3.06
C MET A 22 -16.04 0.84 -4.34
N VAL A 23 -16.91 1.66 -4.95
CA VAL A 23 -16.56 2.42 -6.15
C VAL A 23 -15.47 3.46 -5.85
N GLY A 24 -15.57 4.17 -4.72
CA GLY A 24 -14.53 5.10 -4.28
C GLY A 24 -13.17 4.40 -4.05
N LEU A 25 -13.19 3.25 -3.37
CA LEU A 25 -11.99 2.45 -3.15
C LEU A 25 -11.43 1.87 -4.48
N LEU A 26 -12.33 1.44 -5.38
CA LEU A 26 -11.98 0.88 -6.68
C LEU A 26 -11.16 1.87 -7.51
N VAL A 27 -11.55 3.15 -7.53
CA VAL A 27 -10.84 4.20 -8.27
C VAL A 27 -9.38 4.29 -7.82
N ALA A 28 -9.13 4.36 -6.51
CA ALA A 28 -7.78 4.45 -5.97
C ALA A 28 -6.97 3.15 -6.16
N ALA A 29 -7.61 2.00 -6.02
CA ALA A 29 -6.97 0.70 -6.17
C ALA A 29 -6.65 0.37 -7.64
N LEU A 30 -7.54 0.73 -8.58
CA LEU A 30 -7.30 0.59 -10.02
C LEU A 30 -6.16 1.50 -10.48
N ASP A 31 -6.15 2.76 -10.06
CA ASP A 31 -5.12 3.72 -10.44
C ASP A 31 -3.71 3.22 -10.10
N ASN A 32 -3.54 2.66 -8.91
CA ASN A 32 -2.27 2.05 -8.50
C ASN A 32 -1.83 0.87 -9.38
N SER A 33 -2.78 0.10 -9.89
CA SER A 33 -2.48 -1.08 -10.71
C SER A 33 -2.28 -0.73 -12.17
N ILE A 34 -3.06 0.21 -12.69
CA ILE A 34 -3.02 0.66 -14.10
C ILE A 34 -1.69 1.32 -14.45
N ILE A 35 -1.16 2.17 -13.55
CA ILE A 35 0.03 2.98 -13.83
C ILE A 35 1.26 2.14 -14.10
N GLY A 36 1.39 0.98 -13.46
CA GLY A 36 2.53 0.08 -13.63
C GLY A 36 2.73 -0.36 -15.08
N THR A 37 1.66 -0.70 -15.77
CA THR A 37 1.70 -1.13 -17.17
C THR A 37 1.81 0.03 -18.17
N ALA A 38 1.31 1.21 -17.81
CA ALA A 38 1.36 2.40 -18.66
C ALA A 38 2.69 3.16 -18.56
N MET A 39 3.42 3.05 -17.44
CA MET A 39 4.61 3.86 -17.15
C MET A 39 5.70 3.77 -18.23
N PRO A 40 6.05 2.60 -18.81
CA PRO A 40 7.04 2.55 -19.88
C PRO A 40 6.64 3.40 -21.10
N ARG A 41 5.35 3.43 -21.46
CA ARG A 41 4.83 4.29 -22.53
C ARG A 41 4.79 5.76 -22.14
N ILE A 42 4.45 6.08 -20.92
CA ILE A 42 4.48 7.46 -20.39
C ILE A 42 5.89 8.04 -20.56
N ILE A 43 6.90 7.31 -20.12
CA ILE A 43 8.30 7.73 -20.22
C ILE A 43 8.77 7.86 -21.65
N SER A 44 8.40 6.93 -22.53
CA SER A 44 8.76 7.04 -23.95
C SER A 44 8.17 8.31 -24.62
N ASN A 45 7.03 8.80 -24.11
CA ASN A 45 6.35 10.00 -24.63
C ASN A 45 6.84 11.30 -23.97
N LEU A 46 6.98 11.32 -22.65
CA LEU A 46 7.36 12.53 -21.88
C LEU A 46 8.88 12.66 -21.74
N GLN A 47 9.64 11.62 -22.10
CA GLN A 47 11.07 11.46 -21.85
C GLN A 47 11.40 11.53 -20.34
N GLY A 48 12.62 11.19 -19.93
CA GLY A 48 13.03 11.26 -18.53
C GLY A 48 12.98 9.91 -17.83
N MET A 49 13.76 8.93 -18.33
CA MET A 49 13.91 7.61 -17.73
C MET A 49 14.46 7.68 -16.31
N GLU A 50 15.24 8.70 -15.99
CA GLU A 50 15.76 9.03 -14.66
C GLU A 50 14.65 9.29 -13.64
N TYR A 51 13.44 9.69 -14.11
CA TYR A 51 12.28 9.95 -13.27
C TYR A 51 11.30 8.77 -13.20
N TYR A 52 11.69 7.55 -13.69
CA TYR A 52 10.77 6.40 -13.82
C TYR A 52 9.97 6.11 -12.56
N VAL A 53 10.59 6.14 -11.40
CA VAL A 53 9.94 5.78 -10.12
C VAL A 53 9.26 6.96 -9.42
N TRP A 54 9.56 8.20 -9.82
CA TRP A 54 9.06 9.38 -9.12
C TRP A 54 7.54 9.53 -9.08
N PRO A 55 6.77 9.23 -10.16
CA PRO A 55 5.31 9.26 -10.12
C PRO A 55 4.71 8.27 -9.11
N PHE A 56 5.33 7.11 -8.92
CA PHE A 56 4.93 6.15 -7.89
C PHE A 56 5.25 6.69 -6.49
N THR A 57 6.49 7.17 -6.30
CA THR A 57 6.97 7.69 -5.02
C THR A 57 6.12 8.88 -4.55
N SER A 58 5.86 9.86 -5.41
CA SER A 58 5.09 11.05 -5.05
C SER A 58 3.64 10.71 -4.64
N TYR A 59 3.01 9.79 -5.35
CA TYR A 59 1.68 9.29 -4.99
C TYR A 59 1.70 8.53 -3.66
N MET A 60 2.62 7.59 -3.48
CA MET A 60 2.72 6.77 -2.27
C MET A 60 3.04 7.62 -1.04
N LEU A 61 3.95 8.59 -1.17
CA LEU A 61 4.28 9.50 -0.08
C LEU A 61 3.05 10.30 0.37
N SER A 62 2.41 11.00 -0.56
CA SER A 62 1.26 11.83 -0.24
C SER A 62 0.07 11.01 0.26
N SER A 63 -0.16 9.81 -0.28
CA SER A 63 -1.21 8.90 0.19
C SER A 63 -0.94 8.39 1.61
N THR A 64 0.32 8.04 1.92
CA THR A 64 0.70 7.57 3.26
C THR A 64 0.46 8.64 4.33
N ILE A 65 0.81 9.89 4.04
CA ILE A 65 0.55 11.03 4.92
C ILE A 65 -0.97 11.25 5.04
N ALA A 66 -1.69 11.21 3.92
CA ALA A 66 -3.12 11.45 3.88
C ALA A 66 -3.94 10.41 4.68
N ILE A 67 -3.55 9.12 4.65
CA ILE A 67 -4.21 8.06 5.43
C ILE A 67 -4.31 8.44 6.90
N ILE A 68 -3.19 8.88 7.48
CA ILE A 68 -3.11 9.21 8.91
C ILE A 68 -3.85 10.52 9.20
N LEU A 69 -3.54 11.57 8.42
CA LEU A 69 -4.08 12.90 8.63
C LEU A 69 -5.61 12.92 8.48
N PHE A 70 -6.10 12.42 7.36
CA PHE A 70 -7.54 12.47 7.06
C PHE A 70 -8.34 11.40 7.80
N GLY A 71 -7.71 10.32 8.25
CA GLY A 71 -8.31 9.41 9.22
C GLY A 71 -8.77 10.16 10.47
N LYS A 72 -7.88 10.95 11.08
CA LYS A 72 -8.22 11.82 12.25
C LYS A 72 -9.15 12.97 11.90
N LEU A 73 -8.91 13.70 10.82
CA LEU A 73 -9.76 14.81 10.38
C LEU A 73 -11.20 14.37 10.12
N SER A 74 -11.40 13.15 9.66
CA SER A 74 -12.72 12.59 9.41
C SER A 74 -13.53 12.34 10.70
N ASP A 75 -12.88 12.18 11.84
CA ASP A 75 -13.53 12.11 13.15
C ASP A 75 -14.21 13.44 13.52
N ILE A 76 -13.65 14.57 13.04
CA ILE A 76 -14.07 15.92 13.38
C ILE A 76 -15.06 16.46 12.38
N TYR A 77 -14.68 16.44 11.11
CA TYR A 77 -15.45 17.05 10.02
C TYR A 77 -16.53 16.11 9.46
N GLY A 78 -16.57 14.87 9.94
CA GLY A 78 -17.49 13.82 9.49
C GLY A 78 -16.94 12.97 8.36
N ARG A 79 -17.22 11.67 8.42
CA ARG A 79 -16.70 10.67 7.45
C ARG A 79 -17.11 10.99 6.02
N LYS A 80 -18.39 11.36 5.82
CA LYS A 80 -18.94 11.68 4.50
C LYS A 80 -18.22 12.82 3.83
N ASN A 81 -18.04 13.94 4.53
CA ASN A 81 -17.45 15.15 3.96
C ASN A 81 -16.00 14.93 3.56
N ILE A 82 -15.21 14.25 4.41
CA ILE A 82 -13.82 13.93 4.11
C ILE A 82 -13.71 12.91 2.98
N LEU A 83 -14.59 11.92 2.91
CA LEU A 83 -14.59 10.95 1.81
C LEU A 83 -14.89 11.62 0.46
N ILE A 84 -15.91 12.49 0.41
CA ILE A 84 -16.24 13.27 -0.79
C ILE A 84 -15.07 14.19 -1.18
N LEU A 85 -14.47 14.88 -0.20
CA LEU A 85 -13.26 15.68 -0.44
C LEU A 85 -12.14 14.85 -1.03
N GLY A 86 -11.92 13.63 -0.51
CA GLY A 86 -10.93 12.68 -1.05
C GLY A 86 -11.16 12.34 -2.51
N ILE A 87 -12.42 12.04 -2.90
CA ILE A 87 -12.77 11.76 -4.30
C ILE A 87 -12.53 12.99 -5.18
N VAL A 88 -12.92 14.17 -4.71
CA VAL A 88 -12.73 15.43 -5.47
C VAL A 88 -11.24 15.70 -5.70
N ILE A 89 -10.40 15.62 -4.65
CA ILE A 89 -8.95 15.80 -4.78
C ILE A 89 -8.36 14.77 -5.73
N PHE A 90 -8.78 13.50 -5.61
CA PHE A 90 -8.32 12.42 -6.47
C PHE A 90 -8.65 12.67 -7.94
N VAL A 91 -9.90 13.04 -8.25
CA VAL A 91 -10.37 13.32 -9.61
C VAL A 91 -9.66 14.54 -10.20
N ILE A 92 -9.50 15.62 -9.45
CA ILE A 92 -8.76 16.81 -9.90
C ILE A 92 -7.31 16.43 -10.20
N GLY A 93 -6.63 15.73 -9.27
CA GLY A 93 -5.26 15.24 -9.50
C GLY A 93 -5.16 14.34 -10.73
N SER A 94 -6.16 13.46 -10.94
CA SER A 94 -6.23 12.59 -12.11
C SER A 94 -6.37 13.36 -13.41
N ILE A 95 -7.25 14.36 -13.46
CA ILE A 95 -7.39 15.25 -14.63
C ILE A 95 -6.06 15.94 -14.92
N MET A 96 -5.41 16.50 -13.90
CA MET A 96 -4.11 17.15 -14.06
C MET A 96 -3.05 16.19 -14.59
N CYS A 97 -2.97 14.95 -14.09
CA CYS A 97 -2.07 13.92 -14.62
C CYS A 97 -2.31 13.64 -16.11
N GLY A 98 -3.57 13.56 -16.53
CA GLY A 98 -3.92 13.35 -17.94
C GLY A 98 -3.49 14.50 -18.88
N PHE A 99 -3.39 15.72 -18.35
CA PHE A 99 -2.93 16.90 -19.09
C PHE A 99 -1.42 17.17 -18.98
N SER A 100 -0.67 16.38 -18.22
CA SER A 100 0.77 16.59 -18.06
C SER A 100 1.52 16.57 -19.39
N THR A 101 2.45 17.52 -19.55
CA THR A 101 3.27 17.70 -20.74
C THR A 101 4.73 17.26 -20.55
N ASN A 102 5.15 17.10 -19.31
CA ASN A 102 6.48 16.64 -18.90
C ASN A 102 6.40 15.79 -17.63
N MET A 103 7.51 15.12 -17.29
CA MET A 103 7.57 14.21 -16.12
C MET A 103 7.43 14.96 -14.80
N ILE A 104 7.92 16.19 -14.68
CA ILE A 104 7.85 16.96 -13.42
C ILE A 104 6.39 17.32 -13.11
N GLU A 105 5.63 17.76 -14.09
CA GLU A 105 4.18 17.99 -13.93
C GLU A 105 3.45 16.73 -13.51
N LEU A 106 3.74 15.59 -14.16
CA LEU A 106 3.14 14.32 -13.79
C LEU A 106 3.45 13.96 -12.34
N ILE A 107 4.68 14.11 -11.88
CA ILE A 107 5.12 13.84 -10.50
C ILE A 107 4.34 14.70 -9.50
N LEU A 108 4.26 16.01 -9.75
CA LEU A 108 3.53 16.94 -8.87
C LEU A 108 2.04 16.62 -8.82
N PHE A 109 1.44 16.34 -9.97
CA PHE A 109 0.01 16.01 -10.06
C PHE A 109 -0.31 14.65 -9.43
N ARG A 110 0.60 13.69 -9.55
CA ARG A 110 0.51 12.41 -8.82
C ARG A 110 0.55 12.62 -7.30
N GLY A 111 1.35 13.57 -6.82
CA GLY A 111 1.35 13.95 -5.41
C GLY A 111 -0.02 14.46 -4.95
N ILE A 112 -0.68 15.32 -5.72
CA ILE A 112 -2.04 15.81 -5.44
C ILE A 112 -3.03 14.63 -5.47
N GLN A 113 -2.99 13.81 -6.50
CA GLN A 113 -3.85 12.65 -6.66
C GLN A 113 -3.69 11.65 -5.49
N GLY A 114 -2.46 11.45 -5.01
CA GLY A 114 -2.14 10.57 -3.89
C GLY A 114 -2.79 11.00 -2.57
N ILE A 115 -2.96 12.31 -2.32
CA ILE A 115 -3.72 12.79 -1.15
C ILE A 115 -5.14 12.23 -1.18
N GLY A 116 -5.83 12.37 -2.31
CA GLY A 116 -7.16 11.80 -2.50
C GLY A 116 -7.15 10.28 -2.38
N GLY A 117 -6.16 9.61 -2.99
CA GLY A 117 -5.98 8.16 -2.93
C GLY A 117 -5.84 7.61 -1.52
N GLY A 118 -5.05 8.27 -0.67
CA GLY A 118 -4.90 7.88 0.74
C GLY A 118 -6.22 7.95 1.51
N ILE A 119 -7.02 8.99 1.28
CA ILE A 119 -8.35 9.14 1.87
C ILE A 119 -9.26 7.98 1.43
N LEU A 120 -9.27 7.68 0.13
CA LEU A 120 -10.11 6.64 -0.46
C LEU A 120 -9.72 5.22 -0.05
N ILE A 121 -8.46 5.00 0.28
CA ILE A 121 -7.98 3.69 0.78
C ILE A 121 -8.35 3.49 2.25
N ALA A 122 -8.25 4.53 3.08
CA ALA A 122 -8.43 4.38 4.53
C ALA A 122 -9.89 4.50 4.98
N LEU A 123 -10.61 5.52 4.52
CA LEU A 123 -11.92 5.87 5.06
C LEU A 123 -13.01 4.80 4.86
N PRO A 124 -13.09 4.07 3.73
CA PRO A 124 -14.09 3.01 3.57
C PRO A 124 -14.03 1.97 4.69
N PHE A 125 -12.83 1.55 5.09
CA PHE A 125 -12.65 0.59 6.17
C PHE A 125 -13.06 1.16 7.53
N ILE A 126 -12.77 2.44 7.79
CA ILE A 126 -13.19 3.13 9.00
C ILE A 126 -14.72 3.22 9.06
N VAL A 127 -15.36 3.63 7.97
CA VAL A 127 -16.83 3.75 7.87
C VAL A 127 -17.50 2.40 8.10
N VAL A 128 -17.01 1.32 7.49
CA VAL A 128 -17.53 -0.03 7.73
C VAL A 128 -17.34 -0.43 9.20
N GLY A 129 -16.19 -0.12 9.79
CA GLY A 129 -15.92 -0.36 11.19
C GLY A 129 -16.88 0.37 12.16
N GLU A 130 -17.48 1.51 11.76
CA GLU A 130 -18.41 2.27 12.57
C GLU A 130 -19.88 1.92 12.33
N ILE A 131 -20.25 1.56 11.09
CA ILE A 131 -21.62 1.29 10.70
C ILE A 131 -22.06 -0.12 11.13
N PHE A 132 -21.18 -1.11 10.98
CA PHE A 132 -21.54 -2.50 11.20
C PHE A 132 -21.22 -3.00 12.61
N SER A 133 -22.04 -3.94 13.09
CA SER A 133 -21.79 -4.64 14.35
C SER A 133 -20.48 -5.44 14.29
N PRO A 134 -19.81 -5.71 15.42
CA PRO A 134 -18.60 -6.53 15.42
C PRO A 134 -18.77 -7.89 14.72
N ARG A 135 -19.97 -8.47 14.80
CA ARG A 135 -20.30 -9.76 14.18
C ARG A 135 -20.37 -9.68 12.64
N ASP A 136 -20.89 -8.57 12.10
CA ASP A 136 -21.09 -8.41 10.65
C ASP A 136 -19.88 -7.72 9.98
N ARG A 137 -19.08 -7.01 10.77
CA ARG A 137 -17.95 -6.20 10.30
C ARG A 137 -16.98 -7.00 9.43
N GLY A 138 -16.66 -8.24 9.83
CA GLY A 138 -15.76 -9.12 9.09
C GLY A 138 -16.23 -9.39 7.66
N LYS A 139 -17.53 -9.62 7.46
CA LYS A 139 -18.13 -9.82 6.13
C LYS A 139 -17.92 -8.61 5.22
N TYR A 140 -18.25 -7.42 5.70
CA TYR A 140 -18.19 -6.19 4.89
C TYR A 140 -16.75 -5.70 4.68
N MET A 141 -15.85 -5.94 5.63
CA MET A 141 -14.40 -5.73 5.45
C MET A 141 -13.84 -6.65 4.35
N GLY A 142 -14.28 -7.92 4.32
CA GLY A 142 -13.93 -8.85 3.25
C GLY A 142 -14.42 -8.40 1.87
N ILE A 143 -15.64 -7.83 1.80
CA ILE A 143 -16.16 -7.26 0.56
C ILE A 143 -15.31 -6.07 0.09
N LEU A 144 -14.91 -5.15 0.98
CA LEU A 144 -13.99 -4.07 0.63
C LEU A 144 -12.62 -4.60 0.18
N ALA A 145 -12.10 -5.61 0.88
CA ALA A 145 -10.82 -6.22 0.50
C ALA A 145 -10.86 -6.86 -0.90
N SER A 146 -12.02 -7.40 -1.32
CA SER A 146 -12.17 -7.98 -2.67
C SER A 146 -11.99 -6.95 -3.79
N VAL A 147 -12.22 -5.65 -3.52
CA VAL A 147 -11.98 -4.56 -4.48
C VAL A 147 -10.52 -4.51 -4.88
N PHE A 148 -9.59 -4.71 -3.95
CA PHE A 148 -8.15 -4.77 -4.28
C PHE A 148 -7.84 -5.98 -5.18
N GLY A 149 -8.45 -7.16 -4.91
CA GLY A 149 -8.29 -8.34 -5.75
C GLY A 149 -8.79 -8.10 -7.18
N VAL A 150 -9.97 -7.49 -7.33
CA VAL A 150 -10.53 -7.13 -8.64
C VAL A 150 -9.65 -6.09 -9.35
N SER A 151 -9.23 -5.04 -8.63
CA SER A 151 -8.38 -3.98 -9.19
C SER A 151 -7.02 -4.50 -9.62
N SER A 152 -6.45 -5.44 -8.89
CA SER A 152 -5.14 -6.02 -9.23
C SER A 152 -5.16 -6.81 -10.53
N VAL A 153 -6.28 -7.45 -10.86
CA VAL A 153 -6.46 -8.17 -12.13
C VAL A 153 -6.87 -7.24 -13.26
N LEU A 154 -7.88 -6.39 -13.02
CA LEU A 154 -8.40 -5.49 -14.05
C LEU A 154 -7.43 -4.35 -14.39
N GLY A 155 -6.63 -3.87 -13.41
CA GLY A 155 -5.73 -2.75 -13.59
C GLY A 155 -4.74 -2.93 -14.74
N PRO A 156 -3.90 -3.96 -14.73
CA PRO A 156 -2.94 -4.20 -15.80
C PRO A 156 -3.60 -4.43 -17.17
N ILE A 157 -4.76 -5.10 -17.21
CA ILE A 157 -5.51 -5.32 -18.45
C ILE A 157 -6.00 -3.99 -19.02
N LEU A 158 -6.73 -3.21 -18.20
CA LEU A 158 -7.27 -1.92 -18.61
C LEU A 158 -6.15 -0.94 -18.93
N GLY A 159 -5.09 -0.92 -18.11
CA GLY A 159 -3.93 -0.07 -18.32
C GLY A 159 -3.23 -0.36 -19.65
N GLY A 160 -3.03 -1.63 -19.97
CA GLY A 160 -2.47 -2.07 -21.24
C GLY A 160 -3.36 -1.69 -22.43
N ILE A 161 -4.64 -2.11 -22.41
CA ILE A 161 -5.59 -1.85 -23.50
C ILE A 161 -5.75 -0.35 -23.75
N ILE A 162 -6.01 0.44 -22.69
CA ILE A 162 -6.18 1.88 -22.81
C ILE A 162 -4.91 2.53 -23.37
N THR A 163 -3.74 2.13 -22.88
CA THR A 163 -2.46 2.69 -23.31
C THR A 163 -2.17 2.41 -24.78
N ASP A 164 -2.48 1.20 -25.25
CA ASP A 164 -2.22 0.78 -26.65
C ASP A 164 -3.26 1.32 -27.65
N THR A 165 -4.52 1.55 -27.21
CA THR A 165 -5.63 1.92 -28.12
C THR A 165 -5.86 3.42 -28.19
N VAL A 166 -6.15 4.05 -27.05
CA VAL A 166 -6.53 5.49 -26.97
C VAL A 166 -5.41 6.37 -26.38
N GLY A 167 -4.34 5.75 -25.88
CA GLY A 167 -3.18 6.41 -25.31
C GLY A 167 -3.20 6.51 -23.78
N TRP A 168 -2.00 6.58 -23.19
CA TRP A 168 -1.77 6.52 -21.75
C TRP A 168 -2.50 7.59 -20.92
N ARG A 169 -2.79 8.76 -21.51
CA ARG A 169 -3.50 9.85 -20.80
C ARG A 169 -4.89 9.43 -20.32
N TRP A 170 -5.54 8.54 -21.05
CA TRP A 170 -6.87 8.04 -20.72
C TRP A 170 -6.93 7.15 -19.50
N ILE A 171 -5.79 6.59 -19.06
CA ILE A 171 -5.76 5.86 -17.77
C ILE A 171 -6.12 6.77 -16.58
N PHE A 172 -5.84 8.07 -16.71
CA PHE A 172 -6.21 9.07 -15.72
C PHE A 172 -7.64 9.57 -15.92
N PHE A 173 -8.05 9.84 -17.17
CA PHE A 173 -9.39 10.36 -17.44
C PHE A 173 -10.51 9.35 -17.12
N VAL A 174 -10.26 8.05 -17.15
CA VAL A 174 -11.23 7.03 -16.77
C VAL A 174 -11.67 7.14 -15.30
N ASN A 175 -10.84 7.72 -14.44
CA ASN A 175 -11.16 7.95 -13.04
C ASN A 175 -12.25 9.02 -12.85
N VAL A 176 -12.44 9.91 -13.82
CA VAL A 176 -13.39 11.03 -13.71
C VAL A 176 -14.85 10.55 -13.65
N PRO A 177 -15.35 9.79 -14.65
CA PRO A 177 -16.72 9.29 -14.59
C PRO A 177 -16.97 8.39 -13.38
N ILE A 178 -16.00 7.55 -13.01
CA ILE A 178 -16.13 6.66 -11.87
C ILE A 178 -16.19 7.46 -10.55
N GLY A 179 -15.35 8.50 -10.41
CA GLY A 179 -15.38 9.39 -9.25
C GLY A 179 -16.70 10.17 -9.13
N ILE A 180 -17.26 10.67 -10.23
CA ILE A 180 -18.56 11.34 -10.23
C ILE A 180 -19.68 10.39 -9.79
N ILE A 181 -19.67 9.15 -10.25
CA ILE A 181 -20.63 8.11 -9.83
C ILE A 181 -20.47 7.85 -8.32
N ALA A 182 -19.25 7.70 -7.82
CA ALA A 182 -18.98 7.49 -6.39
C ALA A 182 -19.49 8.65 -5.53
N ILE A 183 -19.26 9.91 -5.95
CA ILE A 183 -19.79 11.09 -5.27
C ILE A 183 -21.32 11.05 -5.23
N GLY A 184 -21.98 10.81 -6.37
CA GLY A 184 -23.43 10.75 -6.47
C GLY A 184 -24.04 9.68 -5.54
N MET A 185 -23.42 8.50 -5.47
CA MET A 185 -23.84 7.41 -4.58
C MET A 185 -23.66 7.79 -3.10
N LEU A 186 -22.53 8.36 -2.72
CA LEU A 186 -22.22 8.69 -1.33
C LEU A 186 -22.99 9.90 -0.83
N MET A 187 -23.19 10.91 -1.67
CA MET A 187 -23.97 12.10 -1.28
C MET A 187 -25.40 11.75 -0.86
N ASN A 188 -26.01 10.80 -1.55
CA ASN A 188 -27.41 10.43 -1.31
C ASN A 188 -27.60 9.35 -0.24
N SER A 189 -26.57 8.51 0.00
CA SER A 189 -26.73 7.30 0.81
C SER A 189 -26.00 7.36 2.15
N LEU A 190 -24.78 7.96 2.20
CA LEU A 190 -23.98 7.97 3.42
C LEU A 190 -24.52 9.06 4.39
N PRO A 191 -24.99 8.66 5.59
CA PRO A 191 -25.40 9.63 6.59
C PRO A 191 -24.20 10.40 7.14
N ASP A 192 -24.44 11.61 7.66
CA ASP A 192 -23.43 12.39 8.37
C ASP A 192 -23.10 11.70 9.71
N LEU A 193 -22.12 10.80 9.67
CA LEU A 193 -21.60 10.13 10.85
C LEU A 193 -20.69 11.12 11.61
N LYS A 194 -21.30 12.02 12.36
CA LYS A 194 -20.59 12.82 13.36
C LYS A 194 -20.60 12.05 14.67
N LEU A 195 -19.42 11.71 15.17
CA LEU A 195 -19.27 11.19 16.54
C LEU A 195 -19.54 12.33 17.51
N GLY A 196 -20.83 12.52 17.86
CA GLY A 196 -21.25 13.58 18.77
C GLY A 196 -20.69 13.39 20.17
N GLY A 197 -20.16 14.46 20.75
CA GLY A 197 -20.06 14.62 22.20
C GLY A 197 -18.70 14.43 22.85
N VAL A 198 -17.68 13.95 22.18
CA VAL A 198 -16.31 13.94 22.72
C VAL A 198 -15.48 14.94 21.93
N LYS A 199 -14.96 15.98 22.60
CA LYS A 199 -13.91 16.83 22.02
C LYS A 199 -12.69 15.93 21.84
N LYS A 200 -12.56 15.30 20.66
CA LYS A 200 -11.33 14.59 20.33
C LYS A 200 -10.24 15.62 20.16
N VAL A 201 -9.21 15.50 20.95
CA VAL A 201 -8.04 16.36 20.90
C VAL A 201 -7.18 15.87 19.74
N ILE A 202 -6.99 16.72 18.72
CA ILE A 202 -6.09 16.40 17.61
C ILE A 202 -4.66 16.67 18.05
N ASP A 203 -3.81 15.70 17.87
CA ASP A 203 -2.36 15.89 18.00
C ASP A 203 -1.79 16.58 16.75
N TYR A 204 -1.98 17.90 16.65
CA TYR A 204 -1.41 18.69 15.56
C TYR A 204 0.11 18.65 15.54
N SER A 205 0.75 18.57 16.70
CA SER A 205 2.21 18.49 16.80
C SER A 205 2.73 17.18 16.24
N GLY A 206 2.10 16.06 16.60
CA GLY A 206 2.42 14.75 16.03
C GLY A 206 2.20 14.71 14.52
N ILE A 207 1.04 15.20 14.03
CA ILE A 207 0.74 15.25 12.59
C ILE A 207 1.79 16.04 11.83
N ILE A 208 2.13 17.25 12.28
CA ILE A 208 3.08 18.13 11.57
C ILE A 208 4.47 17.52 11.58
N THR A 209 4.97 17.11 12.75
CA THR A 209 6.33 16.57 12.87
C THR A 209 6.48 15.25 12.11
N PHE A 210 5.47 14.39 12.13
CA PHE A 210 5.44 13.15 11.36
C PHE A 210 5.42 13.40 9.85
N THR A 211 4.56 14.32 9.39
CA THR A 211 4.49 14.69 7.97
C THR A 211 5.82 15.25 7.48
N LEU A 212 6.44 16.15 8.25
CA LEU A 212 7.74 16.74 7.91
C LEU A 212 8.87 15.70 7.95
N ALA A 213 8.85 14.79 8.93
CA ALA A 213 9.82 13.70 9.02
C ALA A 213 9.76 12.78 7.79
N LEU A 214 8.56 12.31 7.44
CA LEU A 214 8.38 11.46 6.27
C LEU A 214 8.71 12.21 4.96
N SER A 215 8.23 13.45 4.82
CA SER A 215 8.51 14.25 3.61
C SER A 215 10.01 14.49 3.43
N GLY A 216 10.73 14.86 4.49
CA GLY A 216 12.18 15.04 4.45
C GLY A 216 12.93 13.75 4.10
N PHE A 217 12.51 12.63 4.71
CA PHE A 217 13.10 11.32 4.45
C PHE A 217 12.91 10.88 3.01
N PHE A 218 11.68 10.95 2.51
CA PHE A 218 11.38 10.50 1.15
C PHE A 218 11.93 11.43 0.08
N LEU A 219 11.95 12.74 0.31
CA LEU A 219 12.64 13.67 -0.58
C LEU A 219 14.15 13.37 -0.61
N GLY A 220 14.76 13.16 0.55
CA GLY A 220 16.17 12.77 0.64
C GLY A 220 16.47 11.48 -0.13
N LEU A 221 15.65 10.42 0.04
CA LEU A 221 15.79 9.18 -0.73
C LEU A 221 15.58 9.40 -2.24
N THR A 222 14.65 10.26 -2.61
CA THR A 222 14.33 10.49 -4.00
C THR A 222 15.42 11.31 -4.70
N LEU A 223 15.95 12.36 -4.06
CA LEU A 223 17.07 13.13 -4.58
C LEU A 223 18.37 12.30 -4.62
N ALA A 224 18.55 11.37 -3.69
CA ALA A 224 19.69 10.44 -3.67
C ALA A 224 19.74 9.51 -4.89
N GLN A 225 18.67 9.41 -5.69
CA GLN A 225 18.67 8.60 -6.92
C GLN A 225 19.60 9.16 -8.00
N ASP A 226 19.92 10.47 -7.95
CA ASP A 226 20.83 11.10 -8.90
C ASP A 226 21.80 12.04 -8.16
N LEU A 227 22.91 11.48 -7.69
CA LEU A 227 23.97 12.21 -7.00
C LEU A 227 24.73 13.19 -7.90
N ASN A 228 24.58 13.10 -9.22
CA ASN A 228 25.18 14.05 -10.16
C ASN A 228 24.31 15.30 -10.33
N ALA A 229 22.98 15.13 -10.23
CA ALA A 229 22.03 16.24 -10.34
C ALA A 229 21.87 17.02 -9.04
N TYR A 230 22.02 16.37 -7.88
CA TYR A 230 21.76 16.96 -6.56
C TYR A 230 22.98 16.90 -5.64
N PRO A 231 23.39 18.02 -5.02
CA PRO A 231 24.53 18.05 -4.10
C PRO A 231 24.31 17.13 -2.89
N LEU A 232 25.31 16.35 -2.52
CA LEU A 232 25.28 15.46 -1.36
C LEU A 232 24.91 16.18 -0.05
N VAL A 233 25.29 17.44 0.07
CA VAL A 233 24.98 18.28 1.25
C VAL A 233 23.47 18.49 1.40
N GLU A 234 22.73 18.70 0.32
CA GLU A 234 21.27 18.87 0.35
C GLU A 234 20.59 17.58 0.77
N ILE A 235 21.04 16.45 0.24
CA ILE A 235 20.52 15.12 0.57
C ILE A 235 20.76 14.80 2.05
N ILE A 236 21.98 15.01 2.55
CA ILE A 236 22.32 14.82 3.97
C ILE A 236 21.50 15.81 4.83
N GLY A 237 21.35 17.06 4.40
CA GLY A 237 20.52 18.04 5.08
C GLY A 237 19.07 17.59 5.26
N LEU A 238 18.48 16.99 4.24
CA LEU A 238 17.12 16.41 4.30
C LEU A 238 17.02 15.22 5.26
N PHE A 239 18.02 14.34 5.29
CA PHE A 239 18.04 13.23 6.24
C PHE A 239 18.22 13.71 7.69
N ILE A 240 19.10 14.70 7.93
CA ILE A 240 19.24 15.30 9.26
C ILE A 240 17.94 16.00 9.68
N PHE A 241 17.32 16.79 8.79
CA PHE A 241 16.03 17.42 9.04
C PHE A 241 14.97 16.38 9.38
N SER A 242 14.88 15.30 8.59
CA SER A 242 13.96 14.19 8.84
C SER A 242 14.18 13.53 10.21
N ALA A 243 15.45 13.26 10.55
CA ALA A 243 15.79 12.67 11.85
C ALA A 243 15.39 13.59 13.02
N ILE A 244 15.62 14.90 12.92
CA ILE A 244 15.18 15.87 13.92
C ILE A 244 13.65 15.87 14.04
N MET A 245 12.93 15.90 12.93
CA MET A 245 11.46 15.88 12.93
C MET A 245 10.92 14.57 13.49
N PHE A 246 11.58 13.43 13.24
CA PHE A 246 11.20 12.15 13.81
C PHE A 246 11.40 12.09 15.34
N VAL A 247 12.48 12.66 15.85
CA VAL A 247 12.71 12.80 17.30
C VAL A 247 11.62 13.69 17.93
N LEU A 248 11.29 14.81 17.28
CA LEU A 248 10.21 15.69 17.72
C LEU A 248 8.83 14.99 17.66
N PHE A 249 8.59 14.16 16.65
CA PHE A 249 7.40 13.33 16.56
C PHE A 249 7.30 12.37 17.76
N ILE A 250 8.36 11.61 18.08
CA ILE A 250 8.38 10.71 19.24
C ILE A 250 8.11 11.49 20.54
N TRP A 251 8.64 12.69 20.66
CA TRP A 251 8.41 13.53 21.83
C TRP A 251 6.95 14.02 21.90
N ALA A 252 6.35 14.43 20.77
CA ALA A 252 4.95 14.82 20.66
C ALA A 252 4.03 13.64 21.01
N GLU A 253 4.24 12.46 20.43
CA GLU A 253 3.48 11.22 20.70
C GLU A 253 3.46 10.84 22.18
N LYS A 254 4.60 11.00 22.89
CA LYS A 254 4.67 10.74 24.33
C LYS A 254 3.83 11.69 25.18
N LYS A 255 3.53 12.87 24.67
CA LYS A 255 2.73 13.91 25.36
C LYS A 255 1.29 13.97 24.89
N ALA A 256 0.99 13.38 23.75
CA ALA A 256 -0.34 13.41 23.16
C ALA A 256 -1.34 12.64 24.03
N VAL A 257 -2.53 13.23 24.23
CA VAL A 257 -3.66 12.57 24.89
C VAL A 257 -4.22 11.45 24.01
N GLU A 258 -4.27 11.69 22.70
CA GLU A 258 -4.65 10.71 21.68
C GLU A 258 -3.55 10.62 20.62
N PRO A 259 -2.51 9.78 20.83
CA PRO A 259 -1.41 9.63 19.89
C PRO A 259 -1.87 9.09 18.54
N ILE A 260 -1.14 9.43 17.46
CA ILE A 260 -1.41 8.97 16.10
C ILE A 260 -0.94 7.53 15.94
N LEU A 261 0.27 7.24 16.45
CA LEU A 261 0.87 5.92 16.45
C LEU A 261 1.31 5.55 17.87
N PRO A 262 0.47 4.87 18.66
CA PRO A 262 0.77 4.57 20.06
C PRO A 262 2.05 3.76 20.22
N LEU A 263 3.07 4.36 20.84
CA LEU A 263 4.40 3.75 20.97
C LEU A 263 4.40 2.48 21.83
N TYR A 264 3.36 2.25 22.66
CA TYR A 264 3.25 1.03 23.46
C TYR A 264 3.06 -0.23 22.60
N LEU A 265 2.53 -0.11 21.38
CA LEU A 265 2.36 -1.22 20.45
C LEU A 265 3.69 -1.92 20.15
N PHE A 266 4.79 -1.15 20.08
CA PHE A 266 6.13 -1.67 19.81
C PHE A 266 6.74 -2.47 20.98
N LYS A 267 6.13 -2.42 22.18
CA LYS A 267 6.52 -3.30 23.29
C LYS A 267 6.12 -4.75 23.07
N ASN A 268 5.12 -4.98 22.21
CA ASN A 268 4.71 -6.31 21.80
C ASN A 268 5.61 -6.81 20.66
N SER A 269 6.33 -7.92 20.91
CA SER A 269 7.29 -8.47 19.93
C SER A 269 6.59 -8.94 18.63
N THR A 270 5.37 -9.49 18.72
CA THR A 270 4.60 -9.92 17.55
C THR A 270 4.26 -8.73 16.68
N PHE A 271 3.83 -7.60 17.25
CA PHE A 271 3.56 -6.37 16.51
C PHE A 271 4.81 -5.84 15.80
N THR A 272 5.92 -5.74 16.51
CA THR A 272 7.18 -5.20 15.95
C THR A 272 7.70 -6.08 14.82
N ILE A 273 7.76 -7.40 15.02
CA ILE A 273 8.20 -8.35 14.02
C ILE A 273 7.27 -8.30 12.80
N SER A 274 5.96 -8.41 12.99
CA SER A 274 4.99 -8.39 11.88
C SER A 274 5.02 -7.05 11.12
N SER A 275 5.29 -5.93 11.78
CA SER A 275 5.45 -4.62 11.12
C SER A 275 6.68 -4.59 10.21
N ILE A 276 7.82 -5.10 10.69
CA ILE A 276 9.05 -5.18 9.88
C ILE A 276 8.86 -6.16 8.71
N GLU A 277 8.27 -7.31 8.95
CA GLU A 277 8.00 -8.30 7.89
C GLU A 277 7.05 -7.76 6.83
N ASN A 278 5.97 -7.07 7.25
CA ASN A 278 5.02 -6.44 6.33
C ASN A 278 5.68 -5.35 5.47
N PHE A 279 6.61 -4.59 6.06
CA PHE A 279 7.45 -3.63 5.35
C PHE A 279 8.32 -4.32 4.28
N LEU A 280 9.07 -5.36 4.66
CA LEU A 280 9.96 -6.08 3.75
C LEU A 280 9.20 -6.80 2.63
N ALA A 281 8.12 -7.50 2.96
CA ALA A 281 7.30 -8.21 2.00
C ALA A 281 6.66 -7.26 0.97
N THR A 282 6.24 -6.06 1.42
CA THR A 282 5.71 -5.05 0.51
C THR A 282 6.79 -4.50 -0.42
N ALA A 283 8.00 -4.29 0.06
CA ALA A 283 9.13 -3.90 -0.79
C ALA A 283 9.38 -4.94 -1.90
N LEU A 284 9.33 -6.24 -1.54
CA LEU A 284 9.52 -7.33 -2.49
C LEU A 284 8.48 -7.35 -3.60
N ILE A 285 7.18 -7.27 -3.28
CA ILE A 285 6.12 -7.31 -4.31
C ILE A 285 6.15 -6.07 -5.21
N PHE A 286 6.49 -4.89 -4.66
CA PHE A 286 6.57 -3.67 -5.47
C PHE A 286 7.72 -3.70 -6.47
N SER A 287 8.82 -4.43 -6.20
CA SER A 287 9.85 -4.66 -7.21
C SER A 287 9.27 -5.35 -8.46
N GLY A 288 8.41 -6.36 -8.27
CA GLY A 288 7.70 -7.03 -9.38
C GLY A 288 6.71 -6.11 -10.08
N ILE A 289 5.85 -5.42 -9.33
CA ILE A 289 4.81 -4.54 -9.89
C ILE A 289 5.40 -3.47 -10.80
N ILE A 290 6.56 -2.91 -10.45
CA ILE A 290 7.18 -1.81 -11.20
C ILE A 290 8.08 -2.33 -12.31
N TYR A 291 8.94 -3.32 -12.04
CA TYR A 291 10.02 -3.67 -12.95
C TYR A 291 9.71 -4.85 -13.89
N VAL A 292 8.72 -5.70 -13.59
CA VAL A 292 8.26 -6.74 -14.54
C VAL A 292 7.65 -6.10 -15.80
N PRO A 293 6.74 -5.10 -15.72
CA PRO A 293 6.26 -4.43 -16.92
C PRO A 293 7.35 -3.68 -17.69
N LEU A 294 8.31 -3.07 -16.97
CA LEU A 294 9.44 -2.38 -17.60
C LEU A 294 10.31 -3.35 -18.39
N PHE A 295 10.60 -4.52 -17.82
CA PHE A 295 11.35 -5.58 -18.51
C PHE A 295 10.58 -6.09 -19.74
N ALA A 296 9.30 -6.40 -19.58
CA ALA A 296 8.44 -6.89 -20.68
C ALA A 296 8.39 -5.91 -21.86
N GLN A 297 8.24 -4.60 -21.57
CA GLN A 297 8.16 -3.60 -22.65
C GLN A 297 9.53 -3.14 -23.14
N GLY A 298 10.45 -2.84 -22.24
CA GLY A 298 11.75 -2.23 -22.57
C GLY A 298 12.79 -3.24 -23.08
N VAL A 299 12.78 -4.49 -22.56
CA VAL A 299 13.75 -5.54 -22.95
C VAL A 299 13.15 -6.49 -23.99
N LEU A 300 11.93 -7.01 -23.74
CA LEU A 300 11.29 -7.98 -24.64
C LEU A 300 10.52 -7.30 -25.79
N GLY A 301 10.35 -5.98 -25.78
CA GLY A 301 9.65 -5.24 -26.83
C GLY A 301 8.13 -5.51 -26.91
N MET A 302 7.53 -5.98 -25.80
CA MET A 302 6.11 -6.30 -25.76
C MET A 302 5.24 -5.04 -25.76
N SER A 303 3.99 -5.16 -26.20
CA SER A 303 3.00 -4.10 -26.02
C SER A 303 2.62 -3.92 -24.54
N ALA A 304 2.06 -2.78 -24.18
CA ALA A 304 1.56 -2.53 -22.83
C ALA A 304 0.46 -3.54 -22.45
N THR A 305 -0.41 -3.92 -23.38
CA THR A 305 -1.44 -4.95 -23.20
C THR A 305 -0.81 -6.30 -22.84
N ASN A 306 0.17 -6.77 -23.63
CA ASN A 306 0.82 -8.05 -23.40
C ASN A 306 1.61 -8.06 -22.07
N SER A 307 2.25 -6.97 -21.73
CA SER A 307 2.92 -6.76 -20.45
C SER A 307 1.92 -6.84 -19.27
N GLY A 308 0.71 -6.26 -19.44
CA GLY A 308 -0.39 -6.39 -18.49
C GLY A 308 -0.86 -7.83 -18.32
N LEU A 309 -0.98 -8.59 -19.40
CA LEU A 309 -1.35 -10.01 -19.37
C LEU A 309 -0.34 -10.87 -18.60
N ILE A 310 0.94 -10.58 -18.69
CA ILE A 310 1.99 -11.24 -17.87
C ILE A 310 1.80 -10.99 -16.37
N MET A 311 1.28 -9.81 -15.99
CA MET A 311 1.04 -9.48 -14.59
C MET A 311 -0.14 -10.24 -13.97
N ILE A 312 -1.11 -10.71 -14.78
CA ILE A 312 -2.33 -11.34 -14.28
C ILE A 312 -2.05 -12.58 -13.43
N PRO A 313 -1.26 -13.57 -13.86
CA PRO A 313 -0.97 -14.75 -13.04
C PRO A 313 -0.30 -14.40 -11.72
N MET A 314 0.60 -13.39 -11.69
CA MET A 314 1.21 -12.88 -10.47
C MET A 314 0.15 -12.38 -9.48
N LEU A 315 -0.81 -11.58 -9.93
CA LEU A 315 -1.82 -10.96 -9.08
C LEU A 315 -2.93 -11.95 -8.67
N ILE A 316 -3.28 -12.90 -9.55
CA ILE A 316 -4.18 -14.01 -9.23
C ILE A 316 -3.54 -14.92 -8.17
N SER A 317 -2.29 -15.29 -8.36
CA SER A 317 -1.57 -16.16 -7.42
C SER A 317 -1.43 -15.50 -6.03
N LEU A 318 -1.20 -14.18 -5.97
CA LEU A 318 -1.21 -13.39 -4.74
C LEU A 318 -2.58 -13.51 -4.03
N THR A 319 -3.67 -13.34 -4.75
CA THR A 319 -5.03 -13.43 -4.18
C THR A 319 -5.33 -14.85 -3.70
N ILE A 320 -4.96 -15.87 -4.47
CA ILE A 320 -5.17 -17.28 -4.11
C ILE A 320 -4.37 -17.63 -2.86
N SER A 321 -3.09 -17.28 -2.80
CA SER A 321 -2.24 -17.61 -1.65
C SER A 321 -2.66 -16.88 -0.38
N ALA A 322 -3.14 -15.64 -0.46
CA ALA A 322 -3.72 -14.91 0.66
C ALA A 322 -4.94 -15.64 1.25
N ASN A 323 -5.84 -16.13 0.37
CA ASN A 323 -7.03 -16.90 0.79
C ASN A 323 -6.66 -18.25 1.39
N ILE A 324 -5.72 -18.98 0.77
CA ILE A 324 -5.24 -20.28 1.29
C ILE A 324 -4.60 -20.08 2.68
N ALA A 325 -3.76 -19.05 2.84
CA ALA A 325 -3.14 -18.72 4.12
C ALA A 325 -4.21 -18.44 5.18
N GLY A 326 -5.25 -17.67 4.87
CA GLY A 326 -6.37 -17.39 5.77
C GLY A 326 -7.11 -18.67 6.20
N GLN A 327 -7.38 -19.59 5.26
CA GLN A 327 -8.02 -20.87 5.56
C GLN A 327 -7.15 -21.78 6.42
N ILE A 328 -5.84 -21.80 6.18
CA ILE A 328 -4.90 -22.59 7.00
C ILE A 328 -4.87 -22.03 8.42
N ILE A 329 -4.77 -20.72 8.59
CA ILE A 329 -4.75 -20.08 9.92
C ILE A 329 -6.07 -20.34 10.65
N SER A 330 -7.22 -20.17 9.99
CA SER A 330 -8.52 -20.39 10.62
C SER A 330 -8.73 -21.83 11.10
N ARG A 331 -8.12 -22.82 10.44
CA ARG A 331 -8.21 -24.23 10.81
C ARG A 331 -7.16 -24.69 11.82
N THR A 332 -5.98 -24.10 11.77
CA THR A 332 -4.82 -24.60 12.54
C THR A 332 -4.43 -23.69 13.71
N GLY A 333 -4.88 -22.44 13.67
CA GLY A 333 -4.42 -21.40 14.59
C GLY A 333 -2.96 -20.96 14.42
N LYS A 334 -2.26 -21.55 13.43
CA LYS A 334 -0.79 -21.40 13.29
C LYS A 334 -0.45 -20.53 12.09
N TYR A 335 0.35 -19.50 12.29
CA TYR A 335 0.74 -18.55 11.24
C TYR A 335 2.26 -18.45 11.02
N LYS A 336 3.11 -18.85 11.99
CA LYS A 336 4.57 -18.75 11.87
C LYS A 336 5.15 -19.52 10.68
N LYS A 337 4.66 -20.75 10.45
CA LYS A 337 5.13 -21.56 9.30
C LYS A 337 4.76 -20.91 7.97
N LEU A 338 3.64 -20.19 7.91
CA LEU A 338 3.23 -19.46 6.72
C LEU A 338 4.09 -18.22 6.50
N ALA A 339 4.49 -17.48 7.55
CA ALA A 339 5.43 -16.38 7.45
C ALA A 339 6.79 -16.84 6.89
N ILE A 340 7.31 -17.98 7.35
CA ILE A 340 8.54 -18.57 6.81
C ILE A 340 8.35 -18.99 5.34
N ALA A 341 7.23 -19.65 5.01
CA ALA A 341 6.92 -20.07 3.64
C ALA A 341 6.79 -18.89 2.69
N GLU A 342 6.25 -17.76 3.13
CA GLU A 342 6.16 -16.53 2.36
C GLU A 342 7.53 -16.10 1.85
N PHE A 343 8.50 -15.88 2.76
CA PHE A 343 9.83 -15.39 2.36
C PHE A 343 10.63 -16.42 1.57
N LEU A 344 10.40 -17.74 1.77
CA LEU A 344 11.01 -18.78 0.94
C LEU A 344 10.47 -18.74 -0.49
N ILE A 345 9.15 -18.65 -0.67
CA ILE A 345 8.52 -18.65 -1.99
C ILE A 345 8.79 -17.33 -2.70
N THR A 346 8.62 -16.18 -2.00
CA THR A 346 8.92 -14.85 -2.54
C THR A 346 10.42 -14.75 -2.90
N GLY A 347 11.30 -15.26 -2.03
CA GLY A 347 12.74 -15.33 -2.27
C GLY A 347 13.09 -16.14 -3.51
N ALA A 348 12.46 -17.29 -3.71
CA ALA A 348 12.62 -18.07 -4.94
C ALA A 348 12.18 -17.27 -6.18
N GLY A 349 11.04 -16.55 -6.10
CA GLY A 349 10.56 -15.70 -7.18
C GLY A 349 11.54 -14.59 -7.54
N VAL A 350 12.10 -13.85 -6.56
CA VAL A 350 13.07 -12.78 -6.84
C VAL A 350 14.42 -13.33 -7.32
N ILE A 351 14.86 -14.49 -6.84
CA ILE A 351 16.08 -15.15 -7.37
C ILE A 351 15.89 -15.46 -8.84
N LEU A 352 14.76 -16.06 -9.24
CA LEU A 352 14.47 -16.36 -10.64
C LEU A 352 14.39 -15.07 -11.47
N LEU A 353 13.75 -14.02 -10.98
CA LEU A 353 13.71 -12.72 -11.66
C LEU A 353 15.11 -12.08 -11.78
N ALA A 354 16.01 -12.31 -10.83
CA ALA A 354 17.39 -11.84 -10.91
C ALA A 354 18.24 -12.59 -11.98
N THR A 355 17.81 -13.77 -12.43
CA THR A 355 18.49 -14.52 -13.50
C THR A 355 18.02 -14.14 -14.91
N MET A 356 17.01 -13.27 -15.06
CA MET A 356 16.51 -12.83 -16.36
C MET A 356 17.62 -12.19 -17.21
N ASN A 357 17.59 -12.42 -18.51
CA ASN A 357 18.50 -11.84 -19.47
C ASN A 357 17.76 -11.40 -20.75
N ALA A 358 18.48 -10.88 -21.72
CA ALA A 358 17.89 -10.39 -22.97
C ALA A 358 17.18 -11.47 -23.80
N ASP A 359 17.47 -12.75 -23.56
CA ASP A 359 16.90 -13.91 -24.25
C ASP A 359 15.78 -14.59 -23.43
N THR A 360 15.47 -14.07 -22.24
CA THR A 360 14.40 -14.60 -21.39
C THR A 360 13.06 -14.57 -22.13
N SER A 361 12.38 -15.71 -22.15
CA SER A 361 11.10 -15.82 -22.84
C SER A 361 9.96 -15.16 -22.04
N PRO A 362 8.88 -14.71 -22.68
CA PRO A 362 7.70 -14.21 -21.97
C PRO A 362 7.09 -15.23 -20.98
N TYR A 363 7.19 -16.52 -21.27
CA TYR A 363 6.68 -17.59 -20.39
C TYR A 363 7.51 -17.76 -19.12
N GLU A 364 8.84 -17.59 -19.22
CA GLU A 364 9.72 -17.59 -18.04
C GLU A 364 9.42 -16.37 -17.15
N LEU A 365 9.30 -15.19 -17.73
CA LEU A 365 8.90 -13.97 -17.00
C LEU A 365 7.56 -14.14 -16.28
N LEU A 366 6.56 -14.73 -16.96
CA LEU A 366 5.26 -15.06 -16.38
C LEU A 366 5.40 -16.05 -15.21
N ALA A 367 6.18 -17.12 -15.37
CA ALA A 367 6.38 -18.14 -14.32
C ALA A 367 7.09 -17.54 -13.10
N TYR A 368 8.17 -16.76 -13.30
CA TYR A 368 8.95 -16.14 -12.22
C TYR A 368 8.12 -15.13 -11.43
N SER A 369 7.38 -14.26 -12.13
CA SER A 369 6.50 -13.29 -11.50
C SER A 369 5.32 -13.97 -10.76
N THR A 370 4.80 -15.09 -11.27
CA THR A 370 3.76 -15.87 -10.59
C THR A 370 4.25 -16.44 -9.25
N ILE A 371 5.49 -16.94 -9.20
CA ILE A 371 6.10 -17.42 -7.96
C ILE A 371 6.26 -16.27 -6.95
N LEU A 372 6.70 -15.09 -7.41
CA LEU A 372 6.76 -13.90 -6.58
C LEU A 372 5.37 -13.56 -5.97
N GLY A 373 4.32 -13.60 -6.80
CA GLY A 373 2.94 -13.34 -6.36
C GLY A 373 2.44 -14.38 -5.34
N LEU A 374 2.73 -15.66 -5.56
CA LEU A 374 2.36 -16.75 -4.64
C LEU A 374 2.92 -16.54 -3.23
N GLY A 375 4.19 -16.17 -3.11
CA GLY A 375 4.80 -15.89 -1.81
C GLY A 375 4.19 -14.64 -1.19
N SER A 376 4.23 -13.53 -1.92
CA SER A 376 3.80 -12.22 -1.41
C SER A 376 2.33 -12.15 -0.99
N GLY A 377 1.44 -13.02 -1.52
CA GLY A 377 0.04 -13.04 -1.11
C GLY A 377 -0.16 -13.48 0.33
N ILE A 378 0.71 -14.34 0.86
CA ILE A 378 0.63 -14.87 2.23
C ILE A 378 0.71 -13.73 3.26
N MET A 379 1.53 -12.70 3.02
CA MET A 379 1.77 -11.58 3.93
C MET A 379 0.48 -10.84 4.32
N TYR A 380 -0.43 -10.65 3.35
CA TYR A 380 -1.65 -9.87 3.56
C TYR A 380 -2.52 -10.44 4.69
N THR A 381 -2.49 -11.74 4.85
CA THR A 381 -3.28 -12.46 5.84
C THR A 381 -2.49 -12.73 7.11
N VAL A 382 -1.27 -13.25 6.98
CA VAL A 382 -0.46 -13.70 8.11
C VAL A 382 -0.16 -12.56 9.08
N PHE A 383 0.43 -11.46 8.61
CA PHE A 383 0.85 -10.37 9.50
C PHE A 383 -0.32 -9.58 10.07
N THR A 384 -1.43 -9.49 9.33
CA THR A 384 -2.64 -8.87 9.85
C THR A 384 -3.26 -9.69 10.98
N ILE A 385 -3.42 -11.01 10.78
CA ILE A 385 -4.04 -11.90 11.79
C ILE A 385 -3.11 -12.06 12.99
N SER A 386 -1.80 -12.21 12.80
CA SER A 386 -0.85 -12.36 13.92
C SER A 386 -0.92 -11.17 14.88
N VAL A 387 -1.06 -9.95 14.35
CA VAL A 387 -1.19 -8.74 15.16
C VAL A 387 -2.57 -8.66 15.81
N GLN A 388 -3.65 -8.95 15.07
CA GLN A 388 -5.00 -8.96 15.64
C GLN A 388 -5.15 -9.95 16.80
N ASN A 389 -4.46 -11.08 16.75
CA ASN A 389 -4.46 -12.09 17.83
C ASN A 389 -3.59 -11.70 19.04
N ALA A 390 -2.65 -10.77 18.86
CA ALA A 390 -1.73 -10.33 19.91
C ALA A 390 -2.29 -9.16 20.75
N PHE A 391 -3.46 -8.61 20.40
CA PHE A 391 -4.07 -7.44 21.04
C PHE A 391 -5.56 -7.65 21.34
N SER A 392 -6.07 -6.88 22.30
CA SER A 392 -7.48 -6.92 22.67
C SER A 392 -8.40 -6.45 21.54
N ASN A 393 -9.67 -6.89 21.55
CA ASN A 393 -10.69 -6.48 20.59
C ASN A 393 -10.88 -4.94 20.48
N ARG A 394 -10.52 -4.18 21.53
CA ARG A 394 -10.58 -2.70 21.52
C ARG A 394 -9.48 -2.07 20.69
N GLU A 395 -8.35 -2.77 20.55
CA GLU A 395 -7.14 -2.28 19.89
C GLU A 395 -7.02 -2.76 18.43
N ILE A 396 -7.88 -3.70 17.98
CA ILE A 396 -7.84 -4.24 16.61
C ILE A 396 -7.86 -3.13 15.55
N GLY A 397 -8.65 -2.08 15.76
CA GLY A 397 -8.73 -0.96 14.81
C GLY A 397 -7.39 -0.25 14.63
N ILE A 398 -6.74 0.12 15.75
CA ILE A 398 -5.49 0.87 15.72
C ILE A 398 -4.31 0.01 15.24
N THR A 399 -4.27 -1.25 15.64
CA THR A 399 -3.23 -2.19 15.22
C THR A 399 -3.33 -2.53 13.74
N THR A 400 -4.55 -2.73 13.23
CA THR A 400 -4.78 -2.96 11.79
C THR A 400 -4.40 -1.73 10.96
N ALA A 401 -4.73 -0.52 11.42
CA ALA A 401 -4.33 0.73 10.76
C ALA A 401 -2.80 0.89 10.74
N ALA A 402 -2.14 0.57 11.87
CA ALA A 402 -0.68 0.59 11.94
C ALA A 402 -0.04 -0.41 10.97
N MET A 403 -0.60 -1.62 10.82
CA MET A 403 -0.11 -2.60 9.84
C MET A 403 -0.24 -2.10 8.39
N GLN A 404 -1.35 -1.44 8.04
CA GLN A 404 -1.51 -0.80 6.74
C GLN A 404 -0.50 0.32 6.52
N PHE A 405 -0.23 1.11 7.57
CA PHE A 405 0.80 2.15 7.53
C PHE A 405 2.18 1.54 7.21
N PHE A 406 2.65 0.51 7.95
CA PHE A 406 3.95 -0.10 7.69
C PHE A 406 4.05 -0.73 6.30
N ARG A 407 2.95 -1.27 5.78
CA ARG A 407 2.87 -1.72 4.39
C ARG A 407 3.12 -0.58 3.41
N ASN A 408 2.42 0.54 3.56
CA ASN A 408 2.60 1.69 2.67
C ASN A 408 4.00 2.29 2.77
N VAL A 409 4.56 2.37 4.00
CA VAL A 409 5.94 2.83 4.20
C VAL A 409 6.92 1.89 3.50
N GLY A 410 6.70 0.57 3.54
CA GLY A 410 7.52 -0.42 2.83
C GLY A 410 7.61 -0.12 1.34
N ALA A 411 6.45 0.09 0.67
CA ALA A 411 6.43 0.48 -0.74
C ALA A 411 7.13 1.84 -0.97
N THR A 412 6.78 2.83 -0.15
CA THR A 412 7.26 4.21 -0.32
C THR A 412 8.77 4.35 -0.12
N VAL A 413 9.38 3.54 0.76
CA VAL A 413 10.85 3.49 0.96
C VAL A 413 11.54 2.69 -0.14
N ALA A 414 10.96 1.55 -0.52
CA ALA A 414 11.60 0.64 -1.48
C ALA A 414 11.68 1.25 -2.89
N ILE A 415 10.63 1.95 -3.34
CA ILE A 415 10.55 2.49 -4.69
C ILE A 415 11.72 3.45 -5.00
N PRO A 416 12.04 4.48 -4.19
CA PRO A 416 13.19 5.34 -4.42
C PRO A 416 14.53 4.60 -4.36
N ILE A 417 14.69 3.62 -3.47
CA ILE A 417 15.93 2.81 -3.38
C ILE A 417 16.12 2.02 -4.67
N PHE A 418 15.07 1.42 -5.20
CA PHE A 418 15.14 0.72 -6.48
C PHE A 418 15.45 1.66 -7.65
N GLY A 419 14.90 2.88 -7.61
CA GLY A 419 15.22 3.94 -8.57
C GLY A 419 16.69 4.35 -8.52
N TYR A 420 17.27 4.49 -7.33
CA TYR A 420 18.70 4.73 -7.16
C TYR A 420 19.55 3.61 -7.76
N ILE A 421 19.23 2.35 -7.43
CA ILE A 421 19.94 1.17 -7.98
C ILE A 421 19.86 1.17 -9.50
N MET A 422 18.69 1.46 -10.06
CA MET A 422 18.47 1.55 -11.49
C MET A 422 19.33 2.62 -12.14
N ASN A 423 19.25 3.87 -11.66
CA ASN A 423 19.97 5.01 -12.22
C ASN A 423 21.49 4.82 -12.11
N TYR A 424 21.96 4.34 -10.95
CA TYR A 424 23.37 4.03 -10.75
C TYR A 424 23.86 2.93 -11.70
N SER A 425 23.08 1.88 -11.86
CA SER A 425 23.41 0.76 -12.76
C SER A 425 23.40 1.19 -14.22
N MET A 426 22.43 2.00 -14.64
CA MET A 426 22.37 2.55 -16.00
C MET A 426 23.60 3.45 -16.29
N SER A 427 23.97 4.34 -15.37
CA SER A 427 25.10 5.27 -15.53
C SER A 427 26.43 4.54 -15.56
N SER A 428 26.64 3.53 -14.71
CA SER A 428 27.88 2.74 -14.68
C SER A 428 28.01 1.80 -15.88
N SER A 429 26.91 1.23 -16.37
CA SER A 429 26.90 0.34 -17.52
C SER A 429 27.04 1.09 -18.86
N ALA A 430 26.63 2.37 -18.91
CA ALA A 430 26.80 3.22 -20.10
C ALA A 430 28.30 3.47 -20.43
N ALA A 431 29.20 3.34 -19.46
CA ALA A 431 30.64 3.43 -19.67
C ALA A 431 31.24 2.18 -20.39
N VAL A 432 30.50 1.08 -20.47
CA VAL A 432 30.89 -0.17 -21.15
C VAL A 432 30.02 -0.22 -22.42
N ASN A 433 30.61 -0.38 -23.59
CA ASN A 433 29.94 -0.39 -24.92
C ASN A 433 28.83 -1.46 -25.05
N LEU A 434 27.83 -1.42 -24.18
CA LEU A 434 26.66 -2.30 -24.18
C LEU A 434 25.49 -1.63 -24.93
N SER A 435 24.62 -2.44 -25.53
CA SER A 435 23.39 -1.95 -26.10
C SER A 435 22.42 -1.41 -25.01
N GLN A 436 21.54 -0.51 -25.36
CA GLN A 436 20.52 0.00 -24.42
C GLN A 436 19.67 -1.12 -23.79
N LYS A 437 19.40 -2.18 -24.56
CA LYS A 437 18.68 -3.36 -24.09
C LYS A 437 19.46 -4.12 -23.01
N GLU A 438 20.76 -4.29 -23.17
CA GLU A 438 21.63 -4.95 -22.19
C GLU A 438 21.79 -4.10 -20.92
N ILE A 439 21.98 -2.79 -21.07
CA ILE A 439 22.04 -1.86 -19.93
C ILE A 439 20.77 -1.93 -19.09
N LEU A 440 19.60 -1.88 -19.74
CA LEU A 440 18.32 -1.98 -19.04
C LEU A 440 18.13 -3.33 -18.34
N THR A 441 18.54 -4.41 -19.01
CA THR A 441 18.50 -5.77 -18.46
C THR A 441 19.33 -5.86 -17.17
N LEU A 442 20.59 -5.44 -17.22
CA LEU A 442 21.51 -5.44 -16.06
C LEU A 442 20.98 -4.57 -14.93
N SER A 443 20.42 -3.42 -15.26
CA SER A 443 19.87 -2.50 -14.26
C SER A 443 18.69 -3.13 -13.50
N ILE A 444 17.80 -3.81 -14.21
CA ILE A 444 16.66 -4.52 -13.60
C ILE A 444 17.14 -5.75 -12.81
N GLN A 445 18.11 -6.50 -13.32
CA GLN A 445 18.73 -7.61 -12.57
C GLN A 445 19.31 -7.13 -11.23
N ASN A 446 20.05 -6.02 -11.21
CA ASN A 446 20.65 -5.46 -9.99
C ASN A 446 19.58 -5.09 -8.93
N ILE A 447 18.39 -4.64 -9.36
CA ILE A 447 17.28 -4.41 -8.43
C ILE A 447 16.80 -5.74 -7.82
N PHE A 448 16.58 -6.78 -8.63
CA PHE A 448 16.17 -8.07 -8.09
C PHE A 448 17.27 -8.71 -7.23
N MET A 449 18.55 -8.54 -7.56
CA MET A 449 19.66 -8.97 -6.70
C MET A 449 19.62 -8.27 -5.32
N ALA A 450 19.35 -6.97 -5.27
CA ALA A 450 19.18 -6.26 -4.01
C ALA A 450 17.96 -6.77 -3.22
N THR A 451 16.87 -7.15 -3.90
CA THR A 451 15.68 -7.70 -3.21
C THR A 451 15.90 -9.09 -2.63
N ILE A 452 16.88 -9.88 -3.12
CA ILE A 452 17.27 -11.14 -2.49
C ILE A 452 17.73 -10.92 -1.04
N ILE A 453 18.46 -9.82 -0.79
CA ILE A 453 18.92 -9.47 0.57
C ILE A 453 17.71 -9.20 1.48
N LEU A 454 16.69 -8.48 0.96
CA LEU A 454 15.47 -8.22 1.72
C LEU A 454 14.68 -9.49 2.01
N ALA A 455 14.57 -10.40 1.03
CA ALA A 455 13.91 -11.69 1.20
C ALA A 455 14.61 -12.56 2.25
N PHE A 456 15.94 -12.57 2.24
CA PHE A 456 16.74 -13.29 3.23
C PHE A 456 16.62 -12.68 4.63
N ALA A 457 16.64 -11.36 4.74
CA ALA A 457 16.42 -10.66 6.01
C ALA A 457 15.02 -10.97 6.58
N GLY A 458 13.98 -10.92 5.76
CA GLY A 458 12.62 -11.29 6.16
C GLY A 458 12.54 -12.76 6.60
N LEU A 459 13.18 -13.68 5.87
CA LEU A 459 13.23 -15.08 6.27
C LEU A 459 13.85 -15.28 7.66
N ILE A 460 14.95 -14.59 7.96
CA ILE A 460 15.58 -14.65 9.29
C ILE A 460 14.62 -14.10 10.35
N ILE A 461 13.98 -12.97 10.10
CA ILE A 461 13.07 -12.31 11.06
C ILE A 461 11.84 -13.17 11.30
N ALA A 462 11.31 -13.88 10.30
CA ALA A 462 10.16 -14.78 10.43
C ALA A 462 10.39 -15.91 11.47
N PHE A 463 11.64 -16.34 11.67
CA PHE A 463 11.95 -17.32 12.72
C PHE A 463 11.72 -16.78 14.14
N PHE A 464 11.76 -15.47 14.35
CA PHE A 464 11.52 -14.83 15.64
C PHE A 464 10.04 -14.53 15.91
N LEU A 465 9.16 -14.70 14.91
CA LEU A 465 7.72 -14.52 15.09
C LEU A 465 7.19 -15.52 16.11
N LYS A 466 6.55 -15.01 17.15
CA LYS A 466 5.93 -15.86 18.18
C LYS A 466 4.55 -16.30 17.74
N GLU A 467 4.24 -17.57 17.97
CA GLU A 467 2.92 -18.14 17.74
C GLU A 467 2.08 -17.94 19.00
N THR A 468 0.99 -17.18 18.88
CA THR A 468 -0.02 -17.03 19.95
C THR A 468 -1.20 -17.90 19.56
N SER A 469 -1.66 -18.80 20.44
CA SER A 469 -2.75 -19.70 20.08
C SER A 469 -4.08 -18.94 20.01
N LEU A 470 -4.93 -19.27 19.03
CA LEU A 470 -6.27 -18.66 18.89
C LEU A 470 -7.21 -19.00 20.07
N ASN A 471 -6.85 -19.93 20.93
CA ASN A 471 -7.66 -20.42 22.05
C ASN A 471 -7.38 -19.68 23.38
N ASP A 472 -6.37 -18.81 23.43
CA ASP A 472 -6.03 -18.13 24.69
C ASP A 472 -7.08 -17.09 25.10
N ASP A 473 -7.92 -16.62 24.16
CA ASP A 473 -9.02 -15.69 24.48
C ASP A 473 -10.15 -16.32 25.32
N GLU A 474 -10.41 -17.61 25.19
CA GLU A 474 -11.36 -18.29 26.07
C GLU A 474 -10.80 -18.47 27.48
N GLN A 475 -9.51 -18.79 27.61
CA GLN A 475 -8.85 -18.92 28.91
C GLN A 475 -8.67 -17.57 29.62
N ILE A 476 -8.31 -16.49 28.87
CA ILE A 476 -8.21 -15.12 29.42
C ILE A 476 -9.59 -14.62 29.86
N ASN A 477 -10.65 -14.91 29.12
CA ASN A 477 -12.01 -14.57 29.53
C ASN A 477 -12.49 -15.39 30.72
N GLU A 478 -12.12 -16.66 30.84
CA GLU A 478 -12.43 -17.50 32.01
C GLU A 478 -11.63 -17.06 33.24
N GLU A 479 -10.36 -16.66 33.10
CA GLU A 479 -9.57 -16.08 34.18
C GLU A 479 -10.14 -14.74 34.67
N ILE A 480 -10.49 -13.84 33.75
CA ILE A 480 -11.10 -12.54 34.10
C ILE A 480 -12.46 -12.73 34.75
N ILE A 481 -13.28 -13.65 34.25
CA ILE A 481 -14.59 -13.98 34.86
C ILE A 481 -14.38 -14.64 36.20
N GLY A 482 -13.37 -15.51 36.36
CA GLY A 482 -12.96 -16.10 37.62
C GLY A 482 -12.53 -15.07 38.67
N GLU A 483 -11.63 -14.12 38.27
CA GLU A 483 -11.18 -13.04 39.20
C GLU A 483 -12.30 -12.06 39.56
N LEU A 484 -13.24 -11.78 38.63
CA LEU A 484 -14.40 -10.93 38.93
C LEU A 484 -15.41 -11.64 39.84
N SER A 485 -15.55 -12.95 39.74
CA SER A 485 -16.44 -13.73 40.59
C SER A 485 -15.85 -13.89 42.01
N ASP A 486 -14.53 -13.96 42.14
CA ASP A 486 -13.87 -14.05 43.47
C ASP A 486 -13.79 -12.68 44.18
N LYS A 487 -13.76 -11.58 43.45
CA LYS A 487 -13.88 -10.22 44.02
C LYS A 487 -15.32 -9.81 44.38
N ALA A 488 -16.30 -10.58 43.92
CA ALA A 488 -17.71 -10.36 44.22
C ALA A 488 -18.26 -11.24 45.35
N LYS A 489 -17.43 -12.14 45.89
CA LYS A 489 -17.63 -12.91 47.17
C LYS A 489 -16.87 -12.24 48.30
#